data_71a95f8ba22812d595db5debb98e3a47
#
_entry.id   71a95f8ba22812d595db5debb98e3a47
#
_cell.length_a   1.000
_cell.length_b   1.000
_cell.length_c   1.000
_cell.angle_alpha   90.00
_cell.angle_beta   90.00
_cell.angle_gamma   90.00
#
_symmetry.space_group_name_H-M   'P 1'
#
loop_
_entity.id
_entity.type
_entity.pdbx_description
1 polymer ?
#
loop_
_entity_poly.entity_id
_entity_poly.type
_entity_poly.pdbx_seq_one_letter_code
_entity_poly.pdbx_strand_id
1 'polypeptide(L)'
;MLHISICDDERIAVEKMQRIVENVLEQEHLLAKLETFENGEEFLKQYVIRDDELVILDLDMPVKNGIGVLQELEKIQRNEVVILVTAYDNLALKTFSYGPFQIVRKEQMEEDLPKAIGRFLNIRKRNQEELEFRIKGELIHVKLEDIVYFEKYKHQVYVHLADQTVLPVV
;
A
#
# COMPACT_ATOMS: atom_id res chain seq x y z
N MET A 1 -4.47 -1.30 -12.22
CA MET A 1 -3.39 -0.31 -12.49
C MET A 1 -3.05 0.31 -11.15
N LEU A 2 -1.77 0.36 -10.79
CA LEU A 2 -1.32 0.95 -9.51
C LEU A 2 -1.67 2.43 -9.46
N HIS A 3 -2.18 2.90 -8.32
CA HIS A 3 -2.42 4.30 -8.04
C HIS A 3 -1.53 4.75 -6.89
N ILE A 4 -0.89 5.89 -7.04
CA ILE A 4 -0.01 6.48 -6.04
C ILE A 4 -0.42 7.93 -5.83
N SER A 5 -0.71 8.26 -4.58
CA SER A 5 -1.04 9.61 -4.16
C SER A 5 0.10 10.21 -3.34
N ILE A 6 0.48 11.44 -3.64
CA ILE A 6 1.46 12.23 -2.87
C ILE A 6 0.74 13.42 -2.28
N CYS A 7 0.84 13.60 -0.97
CA CYS A 7 0.20 14.71 -0.26
C CYS A 7 1.22 15.44 0.62
N ASP A 8 1.59 16.65 0.22
CA ASP A 8 2.53 17.54 0.92
C ASP A 8 2.29 18.98 0.44
N ASP A 9 2.28 19.96 1.33
CA ASP A 9 2.04 21.37 0.99
C ASP A 9 3.29 22.07 0.41
N GLU A 10 4.45 21.46 0.56
CA GLU A 10 5.70 21.96 0.01
C GLU A 10 5.91 21.46 -1.43
N ARG A 11 5.65 22.31 -2.41
CA ARG A 11 5.80 21.97 -3.83
C ARG A 11 7.16 21.33 -4.18
N ILE A 12 8.25 21.81 -3.57
CA ILE A 12 9.60 21.26 -3.79
C ILE A 12 9.69 19.81 -3.28
N ALA A 13 9.06 19.51 -2.14
CA ALA A 13 9.01 18.16 -1.61
C ALA A 13 8.18 17.24 -2.52
N VAL A 14 7.02 17.72 -3.00
CA VAL A 14 6.18 16.99 -3.97
C VAL A 14 6.96 16.65 -5.24
N GLU A 15 7.60 17.64 -5.88
CA GLU A 15 8.39 17.43 -7.10
C GLU A 15 9.55 16.44 -6.89
N LYS A 16 10.15 16.43 -5.70
CA LYS A 16 11.20 15.51 -5.32
C LYS A 16 10.65 14.09 -5.14
N MET A 17 9.54 13.93 -4.42
CA MET A 17 8.86 12.64 -4.24
C MET A 17 8.38 12.06 -5.57
N GLN A 18 7.81 12.88 -6.44
CA GLN A 18 7.39 12.45 -7.78
C GLN A 18 8.54 11.84 -8.56
N ARG A 19 9.69 12.53 -8.64
CA ARG A 19 10.89 12.02 -9.32
C ARG A 19 11.38 10.71 -8.73
N ILE A 20 11.34 10.56 -7.42
CA ILE A 20 11.74 9.32 -6.75
C ILE A 20 10.79 8.19 -7.14
N VAL A 21 9.48 8.43 -7.09
CA VAL A 21 8.46 7.44 -7.47
C VAL A 21 8.62 7.03 -8.93
N GLU A 22 8.72 7.99 -9.85
CA GLU A 22 8.88 7.76 -11.28
C GLU A 22 10.12 6.91 -11.58
N ASN A 23 11.26 7.23 -10.95
CA ASN A 23 12.50 6.47 -11.11
C ASN A 23 12.36 5.01 -10.63
N VAL A 24 11.69 4.79 -9.49
CA VAL A 24 11.45 3.42 -8.98
C VAL A 24 10.51 2.65 -9.91
N LEU A 25 9.44 3.28 -10.39
CA LEU A 25 8.49 2.66 -11.31
C LEU A 25 9.16 2.29 -12.65
N GLU A 26 10.04 3.15 -13.17
CA GLU A 26 10.80 2.88 -14.39
C GLU A 26 11.72 1.67 -14.20
N GLN A 27 12.46 1.60 -13.09
CA GLN A 27 13.33 0.47 -12.78
C GLN A 27 12.56 -0.85 -12.64
N GLU A 28 11.36 -0.81 -12.08
CA GLU A 28 10.49 -1.98 -11.92
C GLU A 28 9.61 -2.27 -13.16
N HIS A 29 9.73 -1.47 -14.23
CA HIS A 29 8.91 -1.57 -15.45
C HIS A 29 7.39 -1.54 -15.18
N LEU A 30 6.96 -0.72 -14.21
CA LEU A 30 5.57 -0.60 -13.79
C LEU A 30 4.94 0.71 -14.27
N LEU A 31 3.66 0.64 -14.62
CA LEU A 31 2.84 1.80 -14.90
C LEU A 31 1.94 2.10 -13.69
N ALA A 32 1.94 3.35 -13.28
CA ALA A 32 1.06 3.85 -12.22
C ALA A 32 0.40 5.17 -12.62
N LYS A 33 -0.77 5.42 -12.05
CA LYS A 33 -1.37 6.75 -12.03
C LYS A 33 -0.84 7.48 -10.81
N LEU A 34 -0.20 8.61 -11.01
CA LEU A 34 0.34 9.45 -9.94
C LEU A 34 -0.50 10.72 -9.80
N GLU A 35 -0.97 10.99 -8.60
CA GLU A 35 -1.77 12.18 -8.26
C GLU A 35 -1.10 12.92 -7.09
N THR A 36 -1.17 14.25 -7.09
CA THR A 36 -0.56 15.09 -6.06
C THR A 36 -1.58 16.02 -5.43
N PHE A 37 -1.44 16.28 -4.15
CA PHE A 37 -2.35 17.09 -3.34
C PHE A 37 -1.53 18.03 -2.43
N GLU A 38 -1.96 19.26 -2.30
CA GLU A 38 -1.27 20.28 -1.50
C GLU A 38 -1.73 20.29 -0.03
N ASN A 39 -2.77 19.54 0.32
CA ASN A 39 -3.26 19.41 1.70
C ASN A 39 -4.16 18.18 1.87
N GLY A 40 -4.32 17.75 3.13
CA GLY A 40 -5.11 16.57 3.45
C GLY A 40 -6.61 16.68 3.18
N GLU A 41 -7.19 17.88 3.15
CA GLU A 41 -8.61 18.06 2.84
C GLU A 41 -8.90 17.82 1.35
N GLU A 42 -8.03 18.33 0.47
CA GLU A 42 -8.12 18.09 -0.96
C GLU A 42 -7.93 16.62 -1.30
N PHE A 43 -6.92 15.98 -0.71
CA PHE A 43 -6.70 14.54 -0.83
C PHE A 43 -7.96 13.75 -0.48
N LEU A 44 -8.53 13.97 0.71
CA LEU A 44 -9.70 13.23 1.18
C LEU A 44 -10.97 13.47 0.34
N LYS A 45 -11.14 14.66 -0.25
CA LYS A 45 -12.26 14.94 -1.16
C LYS A 45 -12.19 14.13 -2.46
N GLN A 46 -10.98 13.85 -2.94
CA GLN A 46 -10.72 13.12 -4.18
C GLN A 46 -10.41 11.65 -3.94
N TYR A 47 -10.19 11.27 -2.68
CA TYR A 47 -9.85 9.90 -2.31
C TYR A 47 -10.98 8.93 -2.69
N VAL A 48 -10.60 7.88 -3.40
CA VAL A 48 -11.48 6.75 -3.74
C VAL A 48 -10.79 5.48 -3.22
N ILE A 49 -11.52 4.66 -2.49
CA ILE A 49 -11.00 3.38 -1.98
C ILE A 49 -10.60 2.50 -3.17
N ARG A 50 -9.34 2.05 -3.18
CA ARG A 50 -8.76 1.17 -4.19
C ARG A 50 -7.89 0.12 -3.52
N ASP A 51 -7.82 -1.08 -4.10
CA ASP A 51 -7.01 -2.18 -3.54
C ASP A 51 -5.50 -1.99 -3.77
N ASP A 52 -5.11 -1.18 -4.75
CA ASP A 52 -3.71 -0.94 -5.16
C ASP A 52 -3.32 0.52 -4.96
N GLU A 53 -3.55 1.06 -3.79
CA GLU A 53 -3.22 2.45 -3.47
C GLU A 53 -1.96 2.52 -2.59
N LEU A 54 -1.03 3.36 -3.00
CA LEU A 54 0.08 3.81 -2.17
C LEU A 54 -0.09 5.30 -1.90
N VAL A 55 -0.15 5.68 -0.64
CA VAL A 55 -0.22 7.08 -0.22
C VAL A 55 1.11 7.48 0.42
N ILE A 56 1.76 8.50 -0.14
CA ILE A 56 2.94 9.15 0.44
C ILE A 56 2.45 10.45 1.06
N LEU A 57 2.54 10.57 2.38
CA LEU A 57 1.84 11.58 3.15
C LEU A 57 2.79 12.33 4.07
N ASP A 58 2.82 13.66 3.95
CA ASP A 58 3.43 14.50 4.98
C ASP A 58 2.52 14.65 6.20
N LEU A 59 3.14 14.80 7.36
CA LEU A 59 2.41 14.98 8.63
C LEU A 59 2.11 16.43 8.95
N ASP A 60 2.94 17.38 8.51
CA ASP A 60 2.84 18.79 8.90
C ASP A 60 2.36 19.65 7.73
N MET A 61 1.08 19.59 7.49
CA MET A 61 0.41 20.37 6.44
C MET A 61 -0.64 21.32 7.02
N PRO A 62 -0.90 22.47 6.37
CA PRO A 62 -1.98 23.37 6.74
C PRO A 62 -3.36 22.75 6.47
N VAL A 63 -4.41 23.38 7.03
CA VAL A 63 -5.83 23.02 6.88
C VAL A 63 -6.15 21.68 7.53
N LYS A 64 -5.67 20.57 6.96
CA LYS A 64 -5.77 19.23 7.53
C LYS A 64 -4.41 18.53 7.44
N ASN A 65 -3.80 18.30 8.58
CA ASN A 65 -2.50 17.66 8.69
C ASN A 65 -2.58 16.14 8.44
N GLY A 66 -1.44 15.50 8.24
CA GLY A 66 -1.38 14.07 7.94
C GLY A 66 -1.98 13.17 9.02
N ILE A 67 -1.91 13.54 10.32
CA ILE A 67 -2.58 12.78 11.38
C ILE A 67 -4.09 12.83 11.19
N GLY A 68 -4.65 13.99 10.86
CA GLY A 68 -6.07 14.13 10.57
C GLY A 68 -6.50 13.34 9.31
N VAL A 69 -5.61 13.19 8.33
CA VAL A 69 -5.85 12.31 7.17
C VAL A 69 -5.90 10.86 7.61
N LEU A 70 -4.91 10.38 8.38
CA LEU A 70 -4.87 9.01 8.89
C LEU A 70 -6.11 8.63 9.69
N GLN A 71 -6.62 9.57 10.53
CA GLN A 71 -7.86 9.37 11.29
C GLN A 71 -9.09 9.16 10.41
N GLU A 72 -9.19 9.90 9.29
CA GLU A 72 -10.32 9.72 8.36
C GLU A 72 -10.18 8.42 7.58
N LEU A 73 -8.97 8.07 7.11
CA LEU A 73 -8.71 6.81 6.42
C LEU A 73 -9.03 5.61 7.30
N GLU A 74 -8.72 5.65 8.59
CA GLU A 74 -9.06 4.59 9.55
C GLU A 74 -10.58 4.38 9.65
N LYS A 75 -11.37 5.46 9.67
CA LYS A 75 -12.84 5.38 9.74
C LYS A 75 -13.48 4.69 8.54
N ILE A 76 -12.88 4.81 7.37
CA ILE A 76 -13.39 4.22 6.12
C ILE A 76 -12.82 2.84 5.82
N GLN A 77 -12.17 2.20 6.80
CA GLN A 77 -11.57 0.86 6.66
C GLN A 77 -10.67 0.76 5.42
N ARG A 78 -9.64 1.57 5.42
CA ARG A 78 -8.66 1.70 4.34
C ARG A 78 -7.99 0.37 3.95
N ASN A 79 -7.70 0.21 2.67
CA ASN A 79 -6.87 -0.87 2.14
C ASN A 79 -5.53 -0.35 1.58
N GLU A 80 -5.35 0.98 1.52
CA GLU A 80 -4.11 1.57 1.01
C GLU A 80 -2.94 1.37 1.98
N VAL A 81 -1.74 1.39 1.41
CA VAL A 81 -0.48 1.42 2.15
C VAL A 81 -0.03 2.87 2.30
N VAL A 82 0.25 3.30 3.52
CA VAL A 82 0.70 4.67 3.79
C VAL A 82 2.17 4.70 4.16
N ILE A 83 2.96 5.43 3.38
CA ILE A 83 4.33 5.85 3.73
C ILE A 83 4.27 7.29 4.20
N LEU A 84 4.71 7.54 5.42
CA LEU A 84 4.81 8.88 5.97
C LEU A 84 6.16 9.48 5.63
N VAL A 85 6.16 10.74 5.16
CA VAL A 85 7.39 11.50 4.92
C VAL A 85 7.30 12.76 5.77
N THR A 86 8.18 12.93 6.77
CA THR A 86 8.07 14.06 7.70
C THR A 86 9.43 14.58 8.14
N ALA A 87 9.49 15.86 8.47
CA ALA A 87 10.64 16.49 9.11
C ALA A 87 10.60 16.35 10.65
N TYR A 88 9.48 15.89 11.24
CA TYR A 88 9.25 15.95 12.68
C TYR A 88 9.11 14.56 13.31
N ASP A 89 10.15 14.10 14.01
CA ASP A 89 10.18 12.82 14.72
C ASP A 89 9.09 12.69 15.80
N ASN A 90 8.77 13.76 16.49
CA ASN A 90 7.74 13.77 17.53
C ASN A 90 6.31 13.57 16.99
N LEU A 91 6.05 14.01 15.75
CA LEU A 91 4.78 13.72 15.08
C LEU A 91 4.73 12.28 14.59
N ALA A 92 5.84 11.77 14.07
CA ALA A 92 5.97 10.38 13.64
C ALA A 92 5.58 9.38 14.75
N LEU A 93 6.01 9.62 15.99
CA LEU A 93 5.67 8.75 17.13
C LEU A 93 4.16 8.65 17.39
N LYS A 94 3.40 9.69 17.10
CA LYS A 94 1.94 9.71 17.28
C LYS A 94 1.18 8.91 16.21
N THR A 95 1.85 8.49 15.16
CA THR A 95 1.21 7.79 14.04
C THR A 95 1.30 6.27 14.12
N PHE A 96 2.06 5.71 15.07
CA PHE A 96 2.21 4.26 15.19
C PHE A 96 0.89 3.51 15.40
N SER A 97 -0.08 4.12 16.08
CA SER A 97 -1.42 3.52 16.28
C SER A 97 -2.20 3.35 14.98
N TYR A 98 -1.89 4.13 13.95
CA TYR A 98 -2.53 4.06 12.63
C TYR A 98 -1.85 3.07 11.69
N GLY A 99 -0.78 2.39 12.13
CA GLY A 99 -0.08 1.35 11.38
C GLY A 99 0.47 1.81 10.03
N PRO A 100 1.24 2.93 9.95
CA PRO A 100 1.89 3.30 8.70
C PRO A 100 2.84 2.18 8.26
N PHE A 101 2.94 1.99 6.95
CA PHE A 101 3.83 0.97 6.39
C PHE A 101 5.31 1.28 6.67
N GLN A 102 5.66 2.55 6.54
CA GLN A 102 7.00 3.06 6.86
C GLN A 102 6.93 4.55 7.15
N ILE A 103 7.86 5.02 7.97
CA ILE A 103 8.12 6.43 8.22
C ILE A 103 9.48 6.75 7.64
N VAL A 104 9.54 7.81 6.82
CA VAL A 104 10.73 8.32 6.15
C VAL A 104 10.96 9.76 6.60
N ARG A 105 12.18 10.11 6.96
CA ARG A 105 12.55 11.50 7.27
C ARG A 105 12.75 12.28 5.98
N LYS A 106 12.24 13.52 5.91
CA LYS A 106 12.43 14.40 4.74
C LYS A 106 13.93 14.57 4.39
N GLU A 107 14.80 14.63 5.38
CA GLU A 107 16.26 14.73 5.19
C GLU A 107 16.89 13.50 4.53
N GLN A 108 16.31 12.31 4.74
CA GLN A 108 16.80 11.03 4.22
C GLN A 108 15.94 10.50 3.08
N MET A 109 15.03 11.31 2.57
CA MET A 109 14.01 10.91 1.60
C MET A 109 14.61 10.29 0.33
N GLU A 110 15.73 10.82 -0.17
CA GLU A 110 16.38 10.32 -1.39
C GLU A 110 16.92 8.88 -1.24
N GLU A 111 17.31 8.51 -0.02
CA GLU A 111 17.83 7.18 0.26
C GLU A 111 16.72 6.20 0.68
N ASP A 112 15.81 6.63 1.54
CA ASP A 112 14.90 5.73 2.23
C ASP A 112 13.54 5.58 1.54
N LEU A 113 13.05 6.60 0.82
CA LEU A 113 11.77 6.51 0.10
C LEU A 113 11.82 5.48 -1.04
N PRO A 114 12.88 5.40 -1.87
CA PRO A 114 12.98 4.34 -2.88
C PRO A 114 12.93 2.94 -2.28
N LYS A 115 13.61 2.72 -1.13
CA LYS A 115 13.60 1.44 -0.41
C LYS A 115 12.19 1.09 0.10
N ALA A 116 11.48 2.08 0.65
CA ALA A 116 10.12 1.90 1.15
C ALA A 116 9.14 1.52 0.01
N ILE A 117 9.22 2.23 -1.11
CA ILE A 117 8.41 1.93 -2.30
C ILE A 117 8.75 0.54 -2.85
N GLY A 118 10.03 0.20 -2.98
CA GLY A 118 10.47 -1.12 -3.44
C GLY A 118 9.95 -2.26 -2.55
N ARG A 119 9.93 -2.08 -1.22
CA ARG A 119 9.32 -3.04 -0.28
C ARG A 119 7.82 -3.19 -0.50
N PHE A 120 7.10 -2.09 -0.70
CA PHE A 120 5.68 -2.10 -1.02
C PHE A 120 5.42 -2.87 -2.33
N LEU A 121 6.15 -2.57 -3.40
CA LEU A 121 5.99 -3.24 -4.70
C LEU A 121 6.28 -4.75 -4.61
N ASN A 122 7.27 -5.15 -3.83
CA ASN A 122 7.57 -6.56 -3.59
C ASN A 122 6.44 -7.29 -2.86
N ILE A 123 5.83 -6.68 -1.84
CA ILE A 123 4.69 -7.26 -1.13
C ILE A 123 3.49 -7.35 -2.08
N ARG A 124 3.19 -6.27 -2.80
CA ARG A 124 2.13 -6.23 -3.80
C ARG A 124 2.28 -7.33 -4.86
N LYS A 125 3.50 -7.52 -5.36
CA LYS A 125 3.79 -8.59 -6.34
C LYS A 125 3.49 -9.97 -5.76
N ARG A 126 3.90 -10.24 -4.52
CA ARG A 126 3.61 -11.51 -3.84
C ARG A 126 2.12 -11.73 -3.65
N ASN A 127 1.37 -10.70 -3.29
CA ASN A 127 -0.08 -10.80 -3.10
C ASN A 127 -0.82 -11.07 -4.41
N GLN A 128 -0.24 -10.68 -5.55
CA GLN A 128 -0.77 -10.97 -6.89
C GLN A 128 -0.34 -12.33 -7.44
N GLU A 129 0.57 -13.06 -6.76
CA GLU A 129 0.93 -14.42 -7.14
C GLU A 129 -0.28 -15.35 -6.99
N GLU A 130 -0.51 -16.19 -8.00
CA GLU A 130 -1.57 -17.18 -8.01
C GLU A 130 -0.97 -18.58 -7.89
N LEU A 131 -1.63 -19.43 -7.12
CA LEU A 131 -1.35 -20.86 -7.11
C LEU A 131 -2.38 -21.58 -7.98
N GLU A 132 -1.88 -22.50 -8.79
CA GLU A 132 -2.70 -23.36 -9.64
C GLU A 132 -3.04 -24.66 -8.91
N PHE A 133 -4.32 -24.96 -8.80
CA PHE A 133 -4.81 -26.21 -8.26
C PHE A 133 -5.62 -26.97 -9.30
N ARG A 134 -5.44 -28.29 -9.36
CA ARG A 134 -6.29 -29.15 -10.20
C ARG A 134 -7.39 -29.79 -9.36
N ILE A 135 -8.64 -29.42 -9.63
CA ILE A 135 -9.82 -29.92 -8.92
C ILE A 135 -10.77 -30.57 -9.92
N LYS A 136 -11.05 -31.85 -9.76
CA LYS A 136 -11.92 -32.65 -10.66
C LYS A 136 -11.56 -32.55 -12.16
N GLY A 137 -10.28 -32.29 -12.45
CA GLY A 137 -9.77 -32.16 -13.82
C GLY A 137 -9.74 -30.73 -14.36
N GLU A 138 -10.33 -29.78 -13.67
CA GLU A 138 -10.26 -28.35 -13.99
C GLU A 138 -9.11 -27.67 -13.28
N LEU A 139 -8.51 -26.68 -13.96
CA LEU A 139 -7.44 -25.83 -13.39
C LEU A 139 -8.09 -24.62 -12.74
N ILE A 140 -7.83 -24.42 -11.45
CA ILE A 140 -8.34 -23.30 -10.67
C ILE A 140 -7.14 -22.47 -10.21
N HIS A 141 -7.20 -21.16 -10.49
CA HIS A 141 -6.22 -20.18 -10.03
C HIS A 141 -6.72 -19.53 -8.75
N VAL A 142 -5.91 -19.52 -7.72
CA VAL A 142 -6.22 -18.93 -6.42
C VAL A 142 -5.11 -17.94 -6.08
N LYS A 143 -5.47 -16.71 -5.80
CA LYS A 143 -4.49 -15.70 -5.37
C LYS A 143 -3.90 -16.11 -4.03
N LEU A 144 -2.59 -15.90 -3.87
CA LEU A 144 -1.89 -16.24 -2.63
C LEU A 144 -2.46 -15.49 -1.42
N GLU A 145 -2.90 -14.24 -1.61
CA GLU A 145 -3.53 -13.41 -0.56
C GLU A 145 -4.86 -13.94 -0.06
N ASP A 146 -5.59 -14.71 -0.89
CA ASP A 146 -6.88 -15.30 -0.52
C ASP A 146 -6.72 -16.59 0.31
N ILE A 147 -5.52 -17.17 0.37
CA ILE A 147 -5.26 -18.42 1.08
C ILE A 147 -4.99 -18.14 2.57
N VAL A 148 -5.83 -18.72 3.43
CA VAL A 148 -5.67 -18.59 4.88
C VAL A 148 -4.76 -19.70 5.43
N TYR A 149 -5.04 -20.96 5.08
CA TYR A 149 -4.20 -22.11 5.48
C TYR A 149 -4.50 -23.33 4.62
N PHE A 150 -3.58 -24.31 4.71
CA PHE A 150 -3.74 -25.63 4.14
C PHE A 150 -4.05 -26.63 5.26
N GLU A 151 -5.04 -27.48 5.03
CA GLU A 151 -5.40 -28.56 5.93
C GLU A 151 -5.17 -29.90 5.24
N LYS A 152 -4.57 -30.87 5.94
CA LYS A 152 -4.47 -32.24 5.47
C LYS A 152 -5.36 -33.13 6.33
N TYR A 153 -6.37 -33.73 5.70
CA TYR A 153 -7.20 -34.74 6.34
C TYR A 153 -7.07 -36.05 5.57
N LYS A 154 -6.55 -37.10 6.25
CA LYS A 154 -6.22 -38.39 5.66
C LYS A 154 -5.26 -38.24 4.45
N HIS A 155 -5.75 -38.51 3.24
CA HIS A 155 -4.99 -38.44 1.99
C HIS A 155 -5.36 -37.25 1.13
N GLN A 156 -6.25 -36.38 1.62
CA GLN A 156 -6.73 -35.20 0.93
C GLN A 156 -6.15 -33.92 1.54
N VAL A 157 -5.74 -32.98 0.68
CA VAL A 157 -5.38 -31.64 1.09
C VAL A 157 -6.53 -30.68 0.76
N TYR A 158 -6.80 -29.76 1.63
CA TYR A 158 -7.80 -28.70 1.50
C TYR A 158 -7.13 -27.35 1.61
N VAL A 159 -7.53 -26.42 0.77
CA VAL A 159 -7.14 -25.01 0.84
C VAL A 159 -8.32 -24.21 1.39
N HIS A 160 -8.12 -23.54 2.50
CA HIS A 160 -9.11 -22.66 3.13
C HIS A 160 -8.87 -21.22 2.70
N LEU A 161 -9.89 -20.60 2.10
CA LEU A 161 -9.83 -19.22 1.59
C LEU A 161 -10.46 -18.24 2.57
N ALA A 162 -10.11 -16.97 2.43
CA ALA A 162 -10.59 -15.88 3.27
C ALA A 162 -12.11 -15.67 3.20
N ASP A 163 -12.74 -16.00 2.08
CA ASP A 163 -14.17 -15.98 1.86
C ASP A 163 -14.92 -17.21 2.44
N GLN A 164 -14.22 -18.04 3.23
CA GLN A 164 -14.70 -19.31 3.80
C GLN A 164 -14.87 -20.45 2.79
N THR A 165 -14.47 -20.28 1.54
CA THR A 165 -14.44 -21.35 0.56
C THR A 165 -13.38 -22.38 0.95
N VAL A 166 -13.69 -23.68 0.78
CA VAL A 166 -12.77 -24.80 1.03
C VAL A 166 -12.62 -25.61 -0.24
N LEU A 167 -11.43 -25.64 -0.80
CA LEU A 167 -11.10 -26.32 -2.04
C LEU A 167 -10.34 -27.62 -1.77
N PRO A 168 -10.87 -28.79 -2.20
CA PRO A 168 -10.14 -30.05 -2.15
C PRO A 168 -9.10 -30.07 -3.28
N VAL A 169 -7.82 -30.00 -2.96
CA VAL A 169 -6.73 -29.96 -3.94
C VAL A 169 -5.94 -31.27 -3.94
N VAL A 170 -5.48 -31.66 -5.11
CA VAL A 170 -4.68 -32.89 -5.30
C VAL A 170 -3.25 -32.52 -5.62
#